data_3970cf472722aff32d22e7de4a12ada7
#
_entry.id   3970cf472722aff32d22e7de4a12ada7
#
_cell.length_a   1.000
_cell.length_b   1.000
_cell.length_c   1.000
_cell.angle_alpha   90.00
_cell.angle_beta   90.00
_cell.angle_gamma   90.00
#
_symmetry.space_group_name_H-M   'P 1'
#
loop_
_entity.id
_entity.type
_entity.pdbx_description
1 polymer ?
#
loop_
_entity_poly.entity_id
_entity_poly.type
_entity_poly.pdbx_seq_one_letter_code
_entity_poly.pdbx_strand_id
1 'polypeptide(L)'
;MFSFAESRYSQYFAPADRDTVTYQGYLVRYYPDTKTYLGVLAGGVYVYSKALGEGIKYVGDLFDFITPEDSGTDEPGDTLDLTDLILTDRSGNCAEYAGDYISSVSDVSRSLNFDGNLTISVDNSVCTFTSNNIPNHDMGQGGAFATPVAAVNNSYQVTADPQLASQPTALSLDWDNAILLNGVKVDIFAAACYGVGDEKTGCFDIKQPWRLDPMSPLNKFGTDNHNAHTQPNGAYHYHGNPMALFDFDNAAESPVVGFAADGFPIFGSYFDDNGVVRKAESSYRLRAGTRPSGSDNPVGSYDGTYRDDYEYVAGLGDLDECNGMTVNGVYGYYIIDAFPWLINCYAGTPNTSFRKRARGTP
;
A
#
# COMPACT_ATOMS: atom_id res chain seq x y z
N MET A 1 -9.24 -14.14 3.49
CA MET A 1 -9.18 -15.52 2.96
C MET A 1 -10.14 -16.44 3.70
N PHE A 2 -9.96 -16.73 5.00
CA PHE A 2 -10.91 -17.58 5.76
C PHE A 2 -12.32 -16.97 5.85
N SER A 3 -12.44 -15.66 6.11
CA SER A 3 -13.74 -14.97 6.23
C SER A 3 -14.59 -15.06 4.97
N PHE A 4 -13.99 -15.03 3.80
CA PHE A 4 -14.71 -15.18 2.53
C PHE A 4 -15.25 -16.60 2.34
N ALA A 5 -14.40 -17.63 2.57
CA ALA A 5 -14.83 -19.02 2.54
C ALA A 5 -15.90 -19.30 3.62
N GLU A 6 -15.79 -18.66 4.79
CA GLU A 6 -16.77 -18.72 5.88
C GLU A 6 -18.11 -18.11 5.47
N SER A 7 -18.12 -16.97 4.79
CA SER A 7 -19.32 -16.29 4.32
C SER A 7 -20.07 -17.11 3.26
N ARG A 8 -19.36 -17.65 2.27
CA ARG A 8 -19.96 -18.43 1.19
C ARG A 8 -20.46 -19.80 1.64
N TYR A 9 -19.87 -20.35 2.68
CA TYR A 9 -20.24 -21.65 3.28
C TYR A 9 -20.77 -21.50 4.71
N SER A 10 -21.41 -20.38 5.04
CA SER A 10 -21.95 -20.08 6.38
C SER A 10 -22.84 -21.18 6.95
N GLN A 11 -23.47 -21.99 6.09
CA GLN A 11 -24.22 -23.17 6.50
C GLN A 11 -23.35 -24.29 7.09
N TYR A 12 -22.03 -24.26 6.88
CA TYR A 12 -21.09 -25.26 7.38
C TYR A 12 -20.14 -24.71 8.44
N PHE A 13 -20.09 -23.39 8.64
CA PHE A 13 -19.15 -22.71 9.52
C PHE A 13 -19.88 -21.76 10.48
N ALA A 14 -20.17 -22.23 11.68
CA ALA A 14 -20.68 -21.37 12.72
C ALA A 14 -19.56 -20.45 13.28
N PRO A 15 -19.86 -19.19 13.64
CA PRO A 15 -18.87 -18.21 14.06
C PRO A 15 -18.48 -18.39 15.53
N ALA A 16 -17.74 -19.45 15.89
CA ALA A 16 -17.24 -19.60 17.26
C ALA A 16 -15.88 -20.31 17.28
N ASP A 17 -14.99 -19.78 18.10
CA ASP A 17 -13.63 -20.27 18.42
C ASP A 17 -12.73 -20.55 17.21
N ARG A 18 -12.07 -19.48 16.78
CA ARG A 18 -11.27 -19.42 15.56
C ARG A 18 -9.78 -19.63 15.86
N ASP A 19 -9.40 -20.78 16.37
CA ASP A 19 -7.99 -21.10 16.46
C ASP A 19 -7.45 -21.48 15.09
N THR A 20 -6.58 -20.63 14.55
CA THR A 20 -5.80 -20.93 13.36
C THR A 20 -4.54 -21.65 13.80
N VAL A 21 -4.33 -22.86 13.34
CA VAL A 21 -3.16 -23.68 13.65
C VAL A 21 -2.42 -24.05 12.38
N THR A 22 -1.10 -24.17 12.46
CA THR A 22 -0.29 -24.71 11.37
C THR A 22 -0.22 -26.23 11.53
N TYR A 23 -0.73 -26.97 10.55
CA TYR A 23 -0.65 -28.42 10.50
C TYR A 23 0.07 -28.86 9.24
N GLN A 24 1.20 -29.55 9.38
CA GLN A 24 2.08 -30.00 8.27
C GLN A 24 2.45 -28.88 7.27
N GLY A 25 2.68 -27.66 7.78
CA GLY A 25 3.02 -26.49 6.94
C GLY A 25 1.83 -25.74 6.35
N TYR A 26 0.61 -26.18 6.66
CA TYR A 26 -0.61 -25.54 6.16
C TYR A 26 -1.26 -24.68 7.25
N LEU A 27 -1.75 -23.51 6.88
CA LEU A 27 -2.64 -22.73 7.73
C LEU A 27 -4.02 -23.40 7.71
N VAL A 28 -4.49 -23.81 8.87
CA VAL A 28 -5.75 -24.55 9.01
C VAL A 28 -6.59 -23.91 10.12
N ARG A 29 -7.85 -23.65 9.82
CA ARG A 29 -8.82 -23.16 10.80
C ARG A 29 -9.79 -24.29 11.18
N TYR A 30 -9.96 -24.53 12.46
CA TYR A 30 -10.86 -25.55 13.00
C TYR A 30 -12.18 -24.92 13.47
N TYR A 31 -13.28 -25.58 13.14
CA TYR A 31 -14.65 -25.22 13.51
C TYR A 31 -15.23 -26.33 14.39
N PRO A 32 -15.27 -26.14 15.72
CA PRO A 32 -15.63 -27.22 16.66
C PRO A 32 -17.07 -27.69 16.49
N ASP A 33 -18.03 -26.80 16.24
CA ASP A 33 -19.44 -27.14 16.13
C ASP A 33 -19.76 -28.10 14.99
N THR A 34 -19.05 -27.95 13.86
CA THR A 34 -19.20 -28.82 12.67
C THR A 34 -18.11 -29.88 12.57
N LYS A 35 -17.12 -29.86 13.47
CA LYS A 35 -15.91 -30.70 13.41
C LYS A 35 -15.24 -30.65 12.03
N THR A 36 -15.18 -29.47 11.46
CA THR A 36 -14.64 -29.21 10.13
C THR A 36 -13.32 -28.45 10.22
N TYR A 37 -12.39 -28.81 9.35
CA TYR A 37 -11.14 -28.07 9.13
C TYR A 37 -11.20 -27.45 7.75
N LEU A 38 -10.86 -26.17 7.66
CA LEU A 38 -10.68 -25.45 6.41
C LEU A 38 -9.20 -25.12 6.27
N GLY A 39 -8.61 -25.55 5.16
CA GLY A 39 -7.20 -25.25 4.83
C GLY A 39 -7.09 -24.63 3.46
N VAL A 40 -6.10 -23.72 3.30
CA VAL A 40 -5.73 -23.15 2.01
C VAL A 40 -4.27 -23.49 1.73
N LEU A 41 -4.02 -24.07 0.56
CA LEU A 41 -2.70 -24.48 0.14
C LEU A 41 -2.49 -24.12 -1.34
N ALA A 42 -1.41 -23.43 -1.67
CA ALA A 42 -1.00 -23.13 -3.04
C ALA A 42 -2.17 -22.66 -3.93
N GLY A 43 -3.04 -21.79 -3.39
CA GLY A 43 -4.20 -21.27 -4.07
C GLY A 43 -5.42 -22.19 -4.09
N GLY A 44 -5.34 -23.41 -3.59
CA GLY A 44 -6.46 -24.34 -3.46
C GLY A 44 -7.15 -24.27 -2.10
N VAL A 45 -8.47 -24.38 -2.08
CA VAL A 45 -9.29 -24.49 -0.86
C VAL A 45 -9.61 -25.94 -0.60
N TYR A 46 -9.34 -26.40 0.63
CA TYR A 46 -9.53 -27.78 1.06
C TYR A 46 -10.41 -27.83 2.30
N VAL A 47 -11.39 -28.69 2.28
CA VAL A 47 -12.25 -28.94 3.42
C VAL A 47 -12.07 -30.39 3.90
N TYR A 48 -11.82 -30.53 5.20
CA TYR A 48 -11.89 -31.82 5.87
C TYR A 48 -13.02 -31.77 6.89
N SER A 49 -13.98 -32.65 6.75
CA SER A 49 -15.08 -32.79 7.71
C SER A 49 -15.37 -34.26 7.94
N LYS A 50 -15.44 -34.64 9.23
CA LYS A 50 -15.85 -35.98 9.63
C LYS A 50 -17.30 -36.32 9.25
N ALA A 51 -18.13 -35.28 9.06
CA ALA A 51 -19.51 -35.43 8.61
C ALA A 51 -19.62 -35.70 7.09
N LEU A 52 -18.58 -35.34 6.30
CA LEU A 52 -18.55 -35.57 4.85
C LEU A 52 -17.80 -36.83 4.42
N GLY A 53 -17.43 -37.68 5.40
CA GLY A 53 -16.61 -38.88 5.17
C GLY A 53 -15.11 -38.57 5.26
N GLU A 54 -14.34 -39.55 5.73
CA GLU A 54 -12.90 -39.38 5.94
C GLU A 54 -12.15 -39.04 4.65
N GLY A 55 -11.51 -37.88 4.60
CA GLY A 55 -10.62 -37.44 3.52
C GLY A 55 -10.60 -35.94 3.34
N ILE A 56 -9.44 -35.39 2.99
CA ILE A 56 -9.30 -34.01 2.56
C ILE A 56 -9.92 -33.91 1.17
N LYS A 57 -10.96 -33.10 1.02
CA LYS A 57 -11.55 -32.76 -0.29
C LYS A 57 -11.03 -31.43 -0.75
N TYR A 58 -10.43 -31.42 -1.92
CA TYR A 58 -10.27 -30.23 -2.71
C TYR A 58 -11.66 -29.73 -3.15
N VAL A 59 -11.99 -28.48 -2.85
CA VAL A 59 -13.31 -27.92 -3.17
C VAL A 59 -13.23 -26.84 -4.25
N GLY A 60 -12.03 -26.49 -4.71
CA GLY A 60 -11.79 -25.57 -5.82
C GLY A 60 -10.54 -24.73 -5.63
N ASP A 61 -10.10 -24.06 -6.68
CA ASP A 61 -9.06 -23.07 -6.56
C ASP A 61 -9.59 -21.82 -5.86
N LEU A 62 -8.72 -21.11 -5.15
CA LEU A 62 -9.09 -19.89 -4.47
C LEU A 62 -9.68 -18.87 -5.48
N PHE A 63 -9.18 -18.88 -6.72
CA PHE A 63 -9.68 -18.06 -7.83
C PHE A 63 -11.10 -18.43 -8.26
N ASP A 64 -11.50 -19.70 -8.22
CA ASP A 64 -12.86 -20.13 -8.51
C ASP A 64 -13.88 -19.59 -7.49
N PHE A 65 -13.38 -19.16 -6.31
CA PHE A 65 -14.18 -18.56 -5.25
C PHE A 65 -14.10 -17.02 -5.21
N ILE A 66 -13.14 -16.45 -5.94
CA ILE A 66 -12.89 -14.99 -5.99
C ILE A 66 -13.36 -14.42 -7.33
N THR A 67 -13.40 -15.22 -8.41
CA THR A 67 -13.99 -14.79 -9.68
C THR A 67 -15.51 -14.77 -9.58
N PRO A 68 -16.18 -13.69 -9.94
CA PRO A 68 -17.62 -13.65 -10.04
C PRO A 68 -18.06 -14.42 -11.31
N GLU A 69 -18.06 -15.76 -11.28
CA GLU A 69 -18.90 -16.54 -12.18
C GLU A 69 -20.25 -16.79 -11.53
N ASP A 70 -21.01 -15.73 -11.47
CA ASP A 70 -22.46 -15.76 -11.53
C ASP A 70 -22.91 -14.52 -12.34
N SER A 71 -22.57 -14.52 -13.63
CA SER A 71 -23.16 -13.59 -14.60
C SER A 71 -24.56 -14.07 -14.97
N GLY A 72 -25.43 -14.00 -13.99
CA GLY A 72 -26.86 -14.12 -14.14
C GLY A 72 -27.52 -12.93 -13.49
N THR A 73 -27.85 -11.91 -14.29
CA THR A 73 -28.53 -10.67 -13.99
C THR A 73 -27.63 -9.54 -13.44
N ASP A 74 -27.52 -8.46 -14.23
CA ASP A 74 -26.99 -7.15 -13.87
C ASP A 74 -27.74 -6.57 -12.64
N GLU A 75 -27.30 -6.94 -11.44
CA GLU A 75 -27.54 -6.15 -10.24
C GLU A 75 -26.29 -5.26 -10.02
N PRO A 76 -26.44 -4.01 -9.58
CA PRO A 76 -25.29 -3.13 -9.32
C PRO A 76 -24.37 -3.75 -8.26
N GLY A 77 -23.09 -3.94 -8.60
CA GLY A 77 -22.01 -4.65 -7.97
C GLY A 77 -22.05 -4.83 -6.44
N ASP A 78 -21.81 -6.08 -6.02
CA ASP A 78 -21.58 -6.39 -4.61
C ASP A 78 -20.40 -5.57 -4.09
N THR A 79 -20.64 -4.77 -3.04
CA THR A 79 -19.60 -3.99 -2.36
C THR A 79 -18.69 -4.95 -1.56
N LEU A 80 -17.39 -4.91 -1.81
CA LEU A 80 -16.42 -5.75 -1.12
C LEU A 80 -15.93 -5.08 0.17
N ASP A 81 -16.02 -5.79 1.29
CA ASP A 81 -15.45 -5.37 2.56
C ASP A 81 -13.94 -5.66 2.59
N LEU A 82 -13.12 -4.60 2.66
CA LEU A 82 -11.66 -4.66 2.72
C LEU A 82 -11.12 -4.69 4.15
N THR A 83 -11.94 -4.61 5.19
CA THR A 83 -11.46 -4.54 6.58
C THR A 83 -10.47 -5.66 6.86
N ASP A 84 -9.23 -5.29 7.22
CA ASP A 84 -8.09 -6.18 7.49
C ASP A 84 -7.77 -7.17 6.34
N LEU A 85 -8.24 -6.89 5.11
CA LEU A 85 -7.99 -7.75 3.96
C LEU A 85 -6.55 -7.57 3.47
N ILE A 86 -5.86 -8.69 3.28
CA ILE A 86 -4.59 -8.76 2.58
C ILE A 86 -4.86 -8.94 1.09
N LEU A 87 -4.32 -8.05 0.28
CA LEU A 87 -4.43 -8.10 -1.18
C LEU A 87 -3.62 -9.26 -1.75
N THR A 88 -4.07 -9.81 -2.87
CA THR A 88 -3.42 -10.96 -3.52
C THR A 88 -3.30 -10.80 -5.02
N ASP A 89 -4.09 -9.90 -5.64
CA ASP A 89 -4.08 -9.68 -7.08
C ASP A 89 -2.81 -8.94 -7.53
N ARG A 90 -2.29 -9.33 -8.68
CA ARG A 90 -1.03 -8.84 -9.24
C ARG A 90 -1.20 -8.14 -10.59
N SER A 91 -2.44 -7.89 -11.01
CA SER A 91 -2.65 -7.18 -12.28
C SER A 91 -2.05 -5.77 -12.25
N GLY A 92 -1.19 -5.48 -13.21
CA GLY A 92 -0.67 -4.12 -13.41
C GLY A 92 -1.69 -3.16 -14.04
N ASN A 93 -2.88 -3.64 -14.39
CA ASN A 93 -3.93 -2.85 -15.01
C ASN A 93 -4.97 -2.43 -13.97
N CYS A 94 -5.10 -1.14 -13.73
CA CYS A 94 -6.04 -0.60 -12.75
C CYS A 94 -7.50 -0.95 -13.06
N ALA A 95 -7.85 -1.28 -14.31
CA ALA A 95 -9.20 -1.64 -14.70
C ALA A 95 -9.68 -2.97 -14.09
N GLU A 96 -8.75 -3.87 -13.75
CA GLU A 96 -9.05 -5.15 -13.10
C GLU A 96 -9.54 -4.98 -11.65
N TYR A 97 -9.36 -3.80 -11.08
CA TYR A 97 -9.79 -3.44 -9.72
C TYR A 97 -11.07 -2.60 -9.70
N ALA A 98 -11.80 -2.51 -10.82
CA ALA A 98 -13.07 -1.77 -10.85
C ALA A 98 -14.09 -2.38 -9.87
N GLY A 99 -14.73 -1.54 -9.05
CA GLY A 99 -15.70 -1.99 -8.05
C GLY A 99 -15.93 -0.99 -6.94
N ASP A 100 -16.80 -1.36 -6.01
CA ASP A 100 -17.10 -0.63 -4.79
C ASP A 100 -16.57 -1.37 -3.57
N TYR A 101 -15.90 -0.65 -2.68
CA TYR A 101 -15.19 -1.19 -1.53
C TYR A 101 -15.54 -0.41 -0.28
N ILE A 102 -15.64 -1.11 0.85
CA ILE A 102 -15.86 -0.52 2.17
C ILE A 102 -14.86 -1.06 3.18
N SER A 103 -14.70 -0.37 4.30
CA SER A 103 -14.00 -0.87 5.47
C SER A 103 -14.61 -0.28 6.75
N SER A 104 -14.40 -0.93 7.90
CA SER A 104 -14.81 -0.44 9.22
C SER A 104 -13.61 -0.55 10.16
N VAL A 105 -13.08 0.58 10.61
CA VAL A 105 -11.78 0.67 11.31
C VAL A 105 -11.82 1.72 12.42
N SER A 106 -10.77 1.75 13.25
CA SER A 106 -10.69 2.67 14.39
C SER A 106 -9.40 3.50 14.39
N ASP A 107 -9.48 4.75 14.80
CA ASP A 107 -8.34 5.44 15.39
C ASP A 107 -8.22 4.96 16.84
N VAL A 108 -7.34 3.98 17.07
CA VAL A 108 -7.20 3.34 18.38
C VAL A 108 -6.63 4.28 19.44
N SER A 109 -5.88 5.32 19.01
CA SER A 109 -5.30 6.31 19.91
C SER A 109 -6.34 7.25 20.52
N ARG A 110 -7.50 7.42 19.84
CA ARG A 110 -8.59 8.30 20.25
C ARG A 110 -9.92 7.59 20.47
N SER A 111 -9.97 6.27 20.23
CA SER A 111 -11.19 5.44 20.33
C SER A 111 -12.33 5.98 19.44
N LEU A 112 -12.01 6.35 18.21
CA LEU A 112 -12.95 6.84 17.20
C LEU A 112 -13.09 5.80 16.09
N ASN A 113 -14.31 5.50 15.69
CA ASN A 113 -14.61 4.57 14.61
C ASN A 113 -14.87 5.32 13.30
N PHE A 114 -14.48 4.69 12.19
CA PHE A 114 -14.62 5.22 10.84
C PHE A 114 -15.07 4.13 9.88
N ASP A 115 -15.93 4.52 8.94
CA ASP A 115 -16.28 3.71 7.78
C ASP A 115 -15.51 4.22 6.57
N GLY A 116 -14.68 3.38 5.98
CA GLY A 116 -13.96 3.65 4.75
C GLY A 116 -14.80 3.32 3.52
N ASN A 117 -14.58 4.05 2.45
CA ASN A 117 -15.16 3.75 1.14
C ASN A 117 -14.16 4.05 0.03
N LEU A 118 -14.18 3.22 -1.00
CA LEU A 118 -13.44 3.40 -2.24
C LEU A 118 -14.30 2.88 -3.39
N THR A 119 -14.50 3.71 -4.41
CA THR A 119 -15.06 3.30 -5.70
C THR A 119 -13.98 3.44 -6.77
N ILE A 120 -13.75 2.38 -7.54
CA ILE A 120 -12.88 2.40 -8.71
C ILE A 120 -13.76 2.21 -9.94
N SER A 121 -13.89 3.24 -10.75
CA SER A 121 -14.63 3.19 -12.01
C SER A 121 -13.69 3.36 -13.19
N VAL A 122 -14.07 2.78 -14.34
CA VAL A 122 -13.26 2.81 -15.56
C VAL A 122 -14.06 3.45 -16.68
N ASP A 123 -13.47 4.44 -17.32
CA ASP A 123 -14.00 5.05 -18.54
C ASP A 123 -12.87 5.33 -19.53
N ASN A 124 -12.96 4.82 -20.76
CA ASN A 124 -11.99 5.04 -21.85
C ASN A 124 -10.52 4.83 -21.41
N SER A 125 -10.21 3.72 -20.76
CA SER A 125 -8.88 3.38 -20.23
C SER A 125 -8.35 4.37 -19.16
N VAL A 126 -9.25 5.06 -18.47
CA VAL A 126 -8.95 5.87 -17.29
C VAL A 126 -9.67 5.27 -16.09
N CYS A 127 -8.91 4.89 -15.07
CA CYS A 127 -9.44 4.46 -13.80
C CYS A 127 -9.60 5.68 -12.88
N THR A 128 -10.79 5.86 -12.34
CA THR A 128 -11.08 6.92 -11.35
C THR A 128 -11.27 6.30 -9.98
N PHE A 129 -10.41 6.66 -9.05
CA PHE A 129 -10.45 6.25 -7.64
C PHE A 129 -11.13 7.36 -6.84
N THR A 130 -12.30 7.09 -6.29
CA THR A 130 -13.01 8.02 -5.40
C THR A 130 -13.09 7.41 -4.02
N SER A 131 -12.52 8.07 -3.01
CA SER A 131 -12.48 7.56 -1.65
C SER A 131 -12.65 8.66 -0.61
N ASN A 132 -12.98 8.27 0.62
CA ASN A 132 -12.95 9.16 1.79
C ASN A 132 -11.64 9.11 2.58
N ASN A 133 -10.60 8.45 2.02
CA ASN A 133 -9.25 8.39 2.57
C ASN A 133 -9.16 7.74 3.97
N ILE A 134 -10.08 6.84 4.28
CA ILE A 134 -10.05 5.97 5.46
C ILE A 134 -9.52 4.60 5.02
N PRO A 135 -8.48 4.04 5.68
CA PRO A 135 -7.86 2.77 5.28
C PRO A 135 -8.73 1.56 5.58
N ASN A 136 -8.18 0.38 5.27
CA ASN A 136 -8.79 -0.91 5.58
C ASN A 136 -8.30 -1.55 6.89
N HIS A 137 -7.53 -0.83 7.69
CA HIS A 137 -6.93 -1.28 8.95
C HIS A 137 -7.06 -0.20 10.02
N ASP A 138 -6.92 -0.58 11.29
CA ASP A 138 -6.90 0.37 12.40
C ASP A 138 -5.72 1.36 12.28
N MET A 139 -5.91 2.58 12.78
CA MET A 139 -4.97 3.70 12.69
C MET A 139 -4.49 4.14 14.07
N GLY A 140 -3.34 4.82 14.10
CA GLY A 140 -2.84 5.53 15.29
C GLY A 140 -2.10 4.67 16.30
N GLN A 141 -1.98 3.37 16.11
CA GLN A 141 -1.20 2.51 16.99
C GLN A 141 0.30 2.83 16.88
N GLY A 142 0.90 3.21 17.99
CA GLY A 142 2.32 3.61 18.03
C GLY A 142 2.59 5.02 17.51
N GLY A 143 1.58 5.70 16.94
CA GLY A 143 1.68 7.03 16.39
C GLY A 143 1.39 8.16 17.38
N ALA A 144 1.71 9.38 16.97
CA ALA A 144 1.39 10.61 17.69
C ALA A 144 0.85 11.66 16.72
N PHE A 145 -0.35 11.46 16.23
CA PHE A 145 -0.97 12.34 15.22
C PHE A 145 -1.23 13.73 15.80
N ALA A 146 -0.68 14.74 15.14
CA ALA A 146 -0.89 16.14 15.54
C ALA A 146 -2.35 16.59 15.35
N THR A 147 -3.05 16.00 14.37
CA THR A 147 -4.44 16.27 14.05
C THR A 147 -5.23 14.97 14.11
N PRO A 148 -6.47 14.95 14.65
CA PRO A 148 -7.33 13.76 14.58
C PRO A 148 -7.56 13.30 13.14
N VAL A 149 -7.76 11.99 12.96
CA VAL A 149 -8.22 11.44 11.67
C VAL A 149 -9.58 12.03 11.32
N ALA A 150 -9.77 12.35 10.06
CA ALA A 150 -11.05 12.74 9.48
C ALA A 150 -11.23 12.11 8.10
N ALA A 151 -12.45 11.75 7.75
CA ALA A 151 -12.80 11.38 6.40
C ALA A 151 -12.62 12.58 5.47
N VAL A 152 -11.80 12.43 4.44
CA VAL A 152 -11.49 13.49 3.46
C VAL A 152 -11.68 12.92 2.06
N ASN A 153 -12.73 13.37 1.38
CA ASN A 153 -13.05 12.89 0.04
C ASN A 153 -11.98 13.33 -0.98
N ASN A 154 -11.46 12.37 -1.71
CA ASN A 154 -10.51 12.55 -2.78
C ASN A 154 -10.98 11.82 -4.04
N SER A 155 -10.54 12.30 -5.21
CA SER A 155 -10.74 11.62 -6.49
C SER A 155 -9.47 11.74 -7.31
N TYR A 156 -8.92 10.59 -7.70
CA TYR A 156 -7.69 10.49 -8.48
C TYR A 156 -7.97 9.72 -9.77
N GLN A 157 -7.29 10.08 -10.83
CA GLN A 157 -7.37 9.41 -12.12
C GLN A 157 -6.01 8.88 -12.53
N VAL A 158 -5.97 7.62 -12.93
CA VAL A 158 -4.77 7.00 -13.51
C VAL A 158 -5.12 6.38 -14.86
N THR A 159 -4.16 6.33 -15.75
CA THR A 159 -4.33 5.61 -17.01
C THR A 159 -4.21 4.10 -16.80
N ALA A 160 -5.04 3.31 -17.46
CA ALA A 160 -4.90 1.86 -17.51
C ALA A 160 -3.81 1.38 -18.51
N ASP A 161 -3.22 2.31 -19.27
CA ASP A 161 -2.15 2.06 -20.24
C ASP A 161 -0.98 3.05 -20.01
N PRO A 162 -0.24 2.92 -18.87
CA PRO A 162 0.87 3.80 -18.55
C PRO A 162 2.04 3.58 -19.51
N GLN A 163 2.71 4.68 -19.89
CA GLN A 163 3.85 4.65 -20.80
C GLN A 163 5.08 5.27 -20.14
N LEU A 164 6.23 4.62 -20.30
CA LEU A 164 7.49 5.17 -19.85
C LEU A 164 7.81 6.46 -20.61
N ALA A 165 8.11 7.52 -19.87
CA ALA A 165 8.57 8.78 -20.46
C ALA A 165 10.05 8.69 -20.85
N SER A 166 10.50 9.55 -21.75
CA SER A 166 11.91 9.62 -22.14
C SER A 166 12.83 10.11 -21.03
N GLN A 167 12.27 10.80 -20.04
CA GLN A 167 12.94 11.25 -18.81
C GLN A 167 11.96 11.16 -17.64
N PRO A 168 12.40 10.75 -16.47
CA PRO A 168 11.54 10.73 -15.29
C PRO A 168 11.08 12.12 -14.89
N THR A 169 9.90 12.18 -14.26
CA THR A 169 9.38 13.41 -13.66
C THR A 169 9.64 13.40 -12.16
N ALA A 170 10.32 14.41 -11.65
CA ALA A 170 10.59 14.54 -10.23
C ALA A 170 9.30 14.69 -9.41
N LEU A 171 9.26 14.11 -8.20
CA LEU A 171 8.19 14.35 -7.26
C LEU A 171 8.15 15.81 -6.80
N SER A 172 6.99 16.24 -6.34
CA SER A 172 6.76 17.60 -5.87
C SER A 172 5.88 17.59 -4.62
N LEU A 173 6.05 18.59 -3.75
CA LEU A 173 5.18 18.83 -2.60
C LEU A 173 3.74 19.22 -2.99
N ASP A 174 3.53 19.65 -4.22
CA ASP A 174 2.23 20.05 -4.72
C ASP A 174 1.39 18.88 -5.25
N TRP A 175 1.90 17.66 -5.14
CA TRP A 175 1.25 16.45 -5.63
C TRP A 175 1.17 15.39 -4.54
N ASP A 176 0.03 14.69 -4.47
CA ASP A 176 -0.03 13.37 -3.87
C ASP A 176 0.64 12.38 -4.84
N ASN A 177 1.35 11.38 -4.34
CA ASN A 177 2.24 10.59 -5.20
C ASN A 177 1.57 9.36 -5.78
N ALA A 178 0.61 8.79 -5.06
CA ALA A 178 -0.10 7.58 -5.44
C ALA A 178 -1.44 7.48 -4.72
N ILE A 179 -2.28 6.54 -5.18
CA ILE A 179 -3.48 6.06 -4.49
C ILE A 179 -3.35 4.55 -4.29
N LEU A 180 -3.55 4.07 -3.06
CA LEU A 180 -3.54 2.65 -2.75
C LEU A 180 -4.93 2.04 -2.87
N LEU A 181 -4.98 0.71 -3.03
CA LEU A 181 -6.23 -0.05 -3.23
C LEU A 181 -7.11 -0.14 -1.97
N ASN A 182 -6.67 0.46 -0.86
CA ASN A 182 -7.50 0.71 0.30
C ASN A 182 -8.05 2.15 0.38
N GLY A 183 -7.92 2.92 -0.71
CA GLY A 183 -8.45 4.27 -0.81
C GLY A 183 -7.61 5.37 -0.16
N VAL A 184 -6.43 5.06 0.37
CA VAL A 184 -5.55 6.03 1.02
C VAL A 184 -4.43 6.47 0.09
N LYS A 185 -4.18 7.76 0.08
CA LYS A 185 -3.11 8.35 -0.72
C LYS A 185 -1.72 8.15 -0.13
N VAL A 186 -0.72 8.24 -0.97
CA VAL A 186 0.70 8.33 -0.60
C VAL A 186 1.19 9.76 -0.77
N ASP A 187 1.90 10.29 0.24
CA ASP A 187 2.53 11.61 0.21
C ASP A 187 3.93 11.51 0.84
N ILE A 188 4.93 11.30 -0.01
CA ILE A 188 6.28 10.92 0.42
C ILE A 188 7.01 12.04 1.17
N PHE A 189 6.74 13.31 0.81
CA PHE A 189 7.54 14.42 1.32
C PHE A 189 6.96 15.06 2.58
N ALA A 190 7.81 15.24 3.58
CA ALA A 190 7.54 16.20 4.65
C ALA A 190 7.78 17.64 4.17
N ALA A 191 6.95 18.56 4.62
CA ALA A 191 7.19 20.00 4.45
C ALA A 191 8.16 20.52 5.53
N ALA A 192 9.25 19.80 5.77
CA ALA A 192 10.24 20.06 6.83
C ALA A 192 11.65 19.95 6.26
N CYS A 193 12.47 20.99 6.48
CA CYS A 193 13.85 21.05 6.02
C CYS A 193 14.74 21.67 7.10
N TYR A 194 16.03 21.33 7.07
CA TYR A 194 17.04 21.97 7.92
C TYR A 194 17.06 23.50 7.75
N GLY A 195 17.12 24.21 8.86
CA GLY A 195 17.22 25.67 8.87
C GLY A 195 15.96 26.42 8.41
N VAL A 196 14.84 25.74 8.18
CA VAL A 196 13.58 26.38 7.78
C VAL A 196 12.58 26.33 8.95
N GLY A 197 12.20 27.48 9.47
CA GLY A 197 11.22 27.60 10.56
C GLY A 197 11.68 26.84 11.81
N ASP A 198 10.82 25.97 12.32
CA ASP A 198 11.11 25.07 13.45
C ASP A 198 11.57 23.67 13.01
N GLU A 199 11.91 23.51 11.72
CA GLU A 199 12.31 22.25 11.08
C GLU A 199 11.23 21.14 11.13
N LYS A 200 9.98 21.50 11.42
CA LYS A 200 8.85 20.56 11.46
C LYS A 200 7.85 20.79 10.34
N THR A 201 7.71 22.06 9.94
CA THR A 201 6.78 22.48 8.90
C THR A 201 7.25 23.79 8.26
N GLY A 202 6.62 24.15 7.11
CA GLY A 202 6.90 25.43 6.45
C GLY A 202 7.90 25.37 5.29
N CYS A 203 8.57 24.25 5.08
CA CYS A 203 9.47 24.05 3.95
C CYS A 203 8.68 23.61 2.70
N PHE A 204 8.12 24.59 1.97
CA PHE A 204 7.28 24.34 0.79
C PHE A 204 8.02 24.46 -0.54
N ASP A 205 9.22 25.02 -0.55
CA ASP A 205 10.05 25.04 -1.75
C ASP A 205 10.70 23.66 -1.93
N ILE A 206 10.35 22.98 -3.03
CA ILE A 206 10.90 21.66 -3.35
C ILE A 206 12.43 21.71 -3.61
N LYS A 207 12.94 22.86 -3.96
CA LYS A 207 14.38 23.08 -4.21
C LYS A 207 15.19 23.31 -2.93
N GLN A 208 14.51 23.53 -1.79
CA GLN A 208 15.19 23.66 -0.52
C GLN A 208 15.90 22.34 -0.19
N PRO A 209 17.22 22.32 -0.01
CA PRO A 209 17.96 21.12 0.34
C PRO A 209 17.69 20.68 1.78
N TRP A 210 18.20 19.51 2.09
CA TRP A 210 18.17 18.93 3.43
C TRP A 210 16.73 18.74 3.95
N ARG A 211 15.91 18.14 3.08
CA ARG A 211 14.54 17.77 3.46
C ARG A 211 14.57 16.55 4.38
N LEU A 212 13.93 16.68 5.54
CA LEU A 212 13.78 15.58 6.48
C LEU A 212 13.02 14.41 5.84
N ASP A 213 13.52 13.20 6.05
CA ASP A 213 12.85 11.99 5.62
C ASP A 213 11.86 11.54 6.69
N PRO A 214 10.54 11.46 6.42
CA PRO A 214 9.55 11.00 7.39
C PRO A 214 9.78 9.57 7.87
N MET A 215 10.39 8.72 7.03
CA MET A 215 10.65 7.32 7.32
C MET A 215 11.98 7.09 8.05
N SER A 216 12.82 8.11 8.18
CA SER A 216 14.06 7.97 8.92
C SER A 216 13.79 7.72 10.42
N PRO A 217 14.39 6.70 11.04
CA PRO A 217 14.25 6.45 12.46
C PRO A 217 14.84 7.57 13.35
N LEU A 218 15.63 8.47 12.75
CA LEU A 218 16.20 9.63 13.43
C LEU A 218 15.21 10.80 13.52
N ASN A 219 14.15 10.76 12.73
CA ASN A 219 13.11 11.78 12.70
C ASN A 219 11.85 11.31 13.43
N LYS A 220 11.06 12.27 13.94
CA LYS A 220 9.81 11.99 14.65
C LYS A 220 8.68 12.76 14.01
N PHE A 221 8.04 12.14 13.04
CA PHE A 221 6.86 12.69 12.36
C PHE A 221 5.53 12.20 12.95
N GLY A 222 5.58 11.38 14.01
CA GLY A 222 4.38 10.87 14.68
C GLY A 222 3.62 9.82 13.86
N THR A 223 4.28 9.18 12.88
CA THR A 223 3.71 8.09 12.12
C THR A 223 3.36 6.90 13.01
N ASP A 224 2.29 6.20 12.68
CA ASP A 224 1.88 4.97 13.34
C ASP A 224 2.62 3.73 12.81
N ASN A 225 2.22 2.55 13.27
CA ASN A 225 2.83 1.29 12.85
C ASN A 225 2.62 0.97 11.35
N HIS A 226 1.77 1.74 10.67
CA HIS A 226 1.52 1.64 9.23
C HIS A 226 2.28 2.70 8.43
N ASN A 227 3.28 3.35 9.03
CA ASN A 227 4.11 4.37 8.38
C ASN A 227 3.29 5.55 7.82
N ALA A 228 2.24 5.93 8.53
CA ALA A 228 1.31 6.96 8.13
C ALA A 228 0.97 7.89 9.29
N HIS A 229 0.51 9.07 8.96
CA HIS A 229 -0.07 10.02 9.90
C HIS A 229 -1.08 10.95 9.22
N THR A 230 -1.65 11.91 9.99
CA THR A 230 -2.65 12.83 9.47
C THR A 230 -2.06 14.15 9.01
N GLN A 231 -2.58 14.70 7.91
CA GLN A 231 -2.38 16.08 7.50
C GLN A 231 -3.21 17.04 8.39
N PRO A 232 -2.99 18.38 8.30
CA PRO A 232 -3.76 19.36 9.09
C PRO A 232 -5.29 19.31 8.91
N ASN A 233 -5.78 18.80 7.78
CA ASN A 233 -7.20 18.57 7.53
C ASN A 233 -7.72 17.21 8.01
N GLY A 234 -6.88 16.40 8.68
CA GLY A 234 -7.22 15.07 9.16
C GLY A 234 -7.04 13.94 8.14
N ALA A 235 -6.63 14.22 6.91
CA ALA A 235 -6.40 13.20 5.90
C ALA A 235 -5.23 12.30 6.29
N TYR A 236 -5.49 11.01 6.47
CA TYR A 236 -4.49 9.98 6.70
C TYR A 236 -3.70 9.72 5.40
N HIS A 237 -2.38 9.51 5.48
CA HIS A 237 -1.55 9.26 4.30
C HIS A 237 -0.28 8.48 4.66
N TYR A 238 0.21 7.71 3.70
CA TYR A 238 1.39 6.88 3.85
C TYR A 238 2.67 7.58 3.37
N HIS A 239 3.77 7.30 4.09
CA HIS A 239 5.13 7.66 3.68
C HIS A 239 5.98 6.46 3.25
N GLY A 240 5.50 5.24 3.50
CA GLY A 240 6.21 4.00 3.22
C GLY A 240 5.25 2.80 3.20
N ASN A 241 5.77 1.62 3.52
CA ASN A 241 4.99 0.38 3.55
C ASN A 241 3.77 0.52 4.49
N PRO A 242 2.54 0.33 3.99
CA PRO A 242 1.32 0.35 4.80
C PRO A 242 1.26 -0.71 5.90
N MET A 243 2.08 -1.78 5.81
CA MET A 243 2.14 -2.91 6.76
C MET A 243 0.82 -3.67 6.95
N ALA A 244 -0.15 -3.48 6.04
CA ALA A 244 -1.49 -4.05 6.16
C ALA A 244 -2.09 -4.51 4.82
N LEU A 245 -1.45 -4.22 3.69
CA LEU A 245 -2.02 -4.52 2.37
C LEU A 245 -1.50 -5.81 1.75
N PHE A 246 -0.37 -6.29 2.19
CA PHE A 246 0.23 -7.54 1.71
C PHE A 246 1.02 -8.20 2.83
N ASP A 247 1.27 -9.50 2.69
CA ASP A 247 2.09 -10.24 3.63
C ASP A 247 3.58 -9.95 3.36
N PHE A 248 4.18 -9.14 4.21
CA PHE A 248 5.58 -8.71 4.07
C PHE A 248 6.60 -9.72 4.64
N ASP A 249 6.12 -10.81 5.25
CA ASP A 249 6.95 -11.92 5.74
C ASP A 249 6.83 -13.18 4.87
N ASN A 250 5.97 -13.15 3.86
CA ASN A 250 5.69 -14.30 3.01
C ASN A 250 6.60 -14.30 1.77
N ALA A 251 7.20 -15.46 1.47
CA ALA A 251 8.02 -15.68 0.29
C ALA A 251 7.23 -15.87 -1.02
N ALA A 252 5.98 -15.44 -1.07
CA ALA A 252 5.22 -15.35 -2.32
C ALA A 252 5.45 -13.99 -2.98
N GLU A 253 5.35 -13.92 -4.31
CA GLU A 253 5.37 -12.64 -5.02
C GLU A 253 4.27 -11.71 -4.49
N SER A 254 4.64 -10.47 -4.23
CA SER A 254 3.70 -9.48 -3.68
C SER A 254 2.63 -9.05 -4.67
N PRO A 255 1.42 -8.73 -4.19
CA PRO A 255 0.36 -8.16 -5.00
C PRO A 255 0.65 -6.73 -5.45
N VAL A 256 -0.18 -6.22 -6.35
CA VAL A 256 -0.35 -4.78 -6.54
C VAL A 256 -1.10 -4.22 -5.34
N VAL A 257 -0.56 -3.15 -4.74
CA VAL A 257 -1.15 -2.47 -3.59
C VAL A 257 -1.71 -1.10 -3.92
N GLY A 258 -1.47 -0.60 -5.12
CA GLY A 258 -1.96 0.70 -5.57
C GLY A 258 -1.37 1.10 -6.92
N PHE A 259 -1.63 2.36 -7.28
CA PHE A 259 -1.17 2.94 -8.53
C PHE A 259 -0.54 4.32 -8.27
N ALA A 260 0.62 4.56 -8.85
CA ALA A 260 1.26 5.87 -8.83
C ALA A 260 0.49 6.86 -9.73
N ALA A 261 0.74 8.15 -9.54
CA ALA A 261 0.04 9.19 -10.31
C ALA A 261 0.25 9.10 -11.83
N ASP A 262 1.30 8.42 -12.28
CA ASP A 262 1.59 8.15 -13.70
C ASP A 262 0.95 6.87 -14.25
N GLY A 263 0.18 6.15 -13.41
CA GLY A 263 -0.59 4.97 -13.77
C GLY A 263 0.16 3.66 -13.61
N PHE A 264 1.45 3.65 -13.34
CA PHE A 264 2.18 2.42 -13.08
C PHE A 264 1.78 1.79 -11.75
N PRO A 265 1.66 0.45 -11.70
CA PRO A 265 1.34 -0.27 -10.47
C PRO A 265 2.43 -0.12 -9.42
N ILE A 266 2.02 -0.21 -8.16
CA ILE A 266 2.90 -0.31 -7.01
C ILE A 266 2.72 -1.71 -6.44
N PHE A 267 3.79 -2.48 -6.46
CA PHE A 267 3.84 -3.82 -5.89
C PHE A 267 4.32 -3.77 -4.43
N GLY A 268 3.99 -4.79 -3.66
CA GLY A 268 4.68 -5.04 -2.40
C GLY A 268 6.16 -5.38 -2.61
N SER A 269 6.81 -5.97 -1.60
CA SER A 269 8.29 -6.07 -1.57
C SER A 269 8.87 -7.21 -2.38
N TYR A 270 8.10 -8.26 -2.67
CA TYR A 270 8.63 -9.51 -3.23
C TYR A 270 8.32 -9.65 -4.72
N PHE A 271 9.29 -10.16 -5.48
CA PHE A 271 9.15 -10.47 -6.89
C PHE A 271 9.84 -11.80 -7.23
N ASP A 272 9.50 -12.39 -8.37
CA ASP A 272 10.18 -13.56 -8.91
C ASP A 272 11.45 -13.16 -9.66
N ASP A 273 12.59 -13.48 -9.07
CA ASP A 273 13.90 -13.36 -9.71
C ASP A 273 14.30 -14.71 -10.31
N ASN A 274 13.85 -14.96 -11.54
CA ASN A 274 14.16 -16.17 -12.30
C ASN A 274 13.83 -17.49 -11.56
N GLY A 275 12.66 -17.56 -10.92
CA GLY A 275 12.17 -18.72 -10.18
C GLY A 275 12.53 -18.72 -8.69
N VAL A 276 13.11 -17.63 -8.19
CA VAL A 276 13.38 -17.41 -6.76
C VAL A 276 12.66 -16.16 -6.30
N VAL A 277 11.65 -16.33 -5.45
CA VAL A 277 10.95 -15.18 -4.86
C VAL A 277 11.81 -14.57 -3.77
N ARG A 278 12.11 -13.28 -3.90
CA ARG A 278 12.90 -12.50 -2.94
C ARG A 278 12.44 -11.04 -2.87
N LYS A 279 12.86 -10.32 -1.84
CA LYS A 279 12.62 -8.88 -1.74
C LYS A 279 13.43 -8.11 -2.78
N ALA A 280 12.82 -7.07 -3.34
CA ALA A 280 13.51 -6.08 -4.16
C ALA A 280 14.48 -5.25 -3.31
N GLU A 281 15.64 -4.96 -3.88
CA GLU A 281 16.71 -4.20 -3.24
C GLU A 281 16.83 -2.79 -3.81
N SER A 282 17.01 -1.81 -2.93
CA SER A 282 17.22 -0.41 -3.30
C SER A 282 18.54 -0.21 -4.04
N SER A 283 18.52 0.62 -5.07
CA SER A 283 19.75 1.17 -5.68
C SER A 283 20.22 2.48 -5.06
N TYR A 284 19.65 2.86 -3.92
CA TYR A 284 20.12 3.99 -3.13
C TYR A 284 20.97 3.54 -1.95
N ARG A 285 21.96 4.35 -1.62
CA ARG A 285 22.80 4.20 -0.43
C ARG A 285 23.07 5.54 0.23
N LEU A 286 23.47 5.55 1.47
CA LEU A 286 24.02 6.75 2.11
C LEU A 286 25.29 7.21 1.39
N ARG A 287 25.42 8.52 1.20
CA ARG A 287 26.66 9.13 0.68
C ARG A 287 27.80 8.86 1.64
N ALA A 288 28.98 8.73 1.12
CA ALA A 288 30.19 8.57 1.94
C ALA A 288 30.68 9.93 2.46
N GLY A 289 31.21 9.92 3.68
CA GLY A 289 31.87 11.09 4.29
C GLY A 289 30.93 11.98 5.12
N THR A 290 31.16 13.27 5.09
CA THR A 290 30.42 14.24 5.88
C THR A 290 29.71 15.25 4.99
N ARG A 291 28.58 15.78 5.46
CA ARG A 291 27.84 16.84 4.78
C ARG A 291 28.76 18.08 4.59
N PRO A 292 28.49 18.91 3.57
CA PRO A 292 29.29 20.14 3.35
C PRO A 292 29.31 21.04 4.58
N SER A 293 30.43 21.69 4.82
CA SER A 293 30.54 22.70 5.88
C SER A 293 29.82 23.99 5.49
N GLY A 294 29.30 24.71 6.47
CA GLY A 294 28.62 26.01 6.30
C GLY A 294 27.33 26.09 7.09
N SER A 295 26.87 27.31 7.39
CA SER A 295 25.65 27.56 8.18
C SER A 295 24.36 26.98 7.54
N ASP A 296 24.36 26.82 6.22
CA ASP A 296 23.20 26.41 5.46
C ASP A 296 23.12 24.87 5.32
N ASN A 297 24.08 24.15 5.91
CA ASN A 297 24.15 22.70 5.85
C ASN A 297 24.11 22.10 7.27
N PRO A 298 23.42 20.99 7.47
CA PRO A 298 23.46 20.26 8.72
C PRO A 298 24.87 19.66 8.92
N VAL A 299 25.35 19.69 10.15
CA VAL A 299 26.67 19.14 10.49
C VAL A 299 26.63 17.61 10.57
N GLY A 300 27.77 16.96 10.40
CA GLY A 300 27.95 15.53 10.63
C GLY A 300 27.98 14.69 9.36
N SER A 301 27.95 13.38 9.56
CA SER A 301 27.96 12.40 8.48
C SER A 301 26.58 12.33 7.81
N TYR A 302 26.53 11.80 6.59
CA TYR A 302 25.31 11.37 5.95
C TYR A 302 24.77 10.16 6.71
N ASP A 303 23.70 10.34 7.47
CA ASP A 303 23.16 9.35 8.42
C ASP A 303 21.71 8.92 8.11
N GLY A 304 21.11 9.49 7.06
CA GLY A 304 19.75 9.21 6.65
C GLY A 304 18.70 10.09 7.33
N THR A 305 19.11 11.13 8.05
CA THR A 305 18.17 12.13 8.57
C THR A 305 17.44 12.86 7.45
N TYR A 306 18.15 13.14 6.37
CA TYR A 306 17.65 13.90 5.23
C TYR A 306 17.61 13.03 3.97
N ARG A 307 16.65 13.30 3.09
CA ARG A 307 16.59 12.64 1.78
C ARG A 307 17.85 12.91 0.94
N ASP A 308 18.47 14.06 1.10
CA ASP A 308 19.71 14.45 0.44
C ASP A 308 20.95 13.67 0.94
N ASP A 309 20.83 12.93 2.03
CA ASP A 309 21.89 12.03 2.52
C ASP A 309 22.12 10.83 1.60
N TYR A 310 21.15 10.53 0.73
CA TYR A 310 21.21 9.37 -0.14
C TYR A 310 21.68 9.73 -1.55
N GLU A 311 22.28 8.77 -2.22
CA GLU A 311 22.64 8.82 -3.63
C GLU A 311 22.17 7.58 -4.36
N TYR A 312 21.68 7.76 -5.59
CA TYR A 312 21.39 6.67 -6.50
C TYR A 312 22.68 6.12 -7.10
N VAL A 313 22.81 4.80 -7.15
CA VAL A 313 23.93 4.11 -7.79
C VAL A 313 23.38 3.04 -8.71
N ALA A 314 23.45 3.26 -9.99
CA ALA A 314 22.95 2.33 -11.00
C ALA A 314 23.55 0.93 -10.83
N GLY A 315 22.69 -0.09 -10.72
CA GLY A 315 23.08 -1.49 -10.56
C GLY A 315 23.58 -1.86 -9.16
N LEU A 316 23.35 -1.02 -8.15
CA LEU A 316 23.62 -1.36 -6.75
C LEU A 316 22.62 -2.40 -6.23
N GLY A 317 21.35 -2.20 -6.53
CA GLY A 317 20.23 -3.10 -6.26
C GLY A 317 19.46 -3.40 -7.54
N ASP A 318 18.20 -3.78 -7.40
CA ASP A 318 17.33 -4.18 -8.51
C ASP A 318 16.63 -2.98 -9.17
N LEU A 319 16.38 -1.93 -8.36
CA LEU A 319 15.46 -0.85 -8.71
C LEU A 319 16.19 0.30 -9.39
N ASP A 320 15.49 0.96 -10.31
CA ASP A 320 15.96 2.18 -10.96
C ASP A 320 15.91 3.42 -10.05
N GLU A 321 16.21 4.60 -10.60
CA GLU A 321 16.23 5.86 -9.84
C GLU A 321 14.85 6.28 -9.32
N CYS A 322 13.77 5.79 -9.92
CA CYS A 322 12.40 6.02 -9.49
C CYS A 322 11.88 4.99 -8.48
N ASN A 323 12.69 3.98 -8.15
CA ASN A 323 12.31 2.84 -7.31
C ASN A 323 11.40 1.85 -8.02
N GLY A 324 11.57 1.70 -9.32
CA GLY A 324 10.82 0.78 -10.19
C GLY A 324 11.73 -0.22 -10.88
N MET A 325 11.12 -1.26 -11.44
CA MET A 325 11.76 -2.21 -12.35
C MET A 325 10.73 -2.91 -13.22
N THR A 326 11.21 -3.55 -14.29
CA THR A 326 10.37 -4.38 -15.16
C THR A 326 10.53 -5.84 -14.80
N VAL A 327 9.44 -6.49 -14.39
CA VAL A 327 9.37 -7.93 -14.14
C VAL A 327 8.33 -8.54 -15.06
N ASN A 328 8.69 -9.59 -15.79
CA ASN A 328 7.81 -10.28 -16.75
C ASN A 328 7.13 -9.33 -17.76
N GLY A 329 7.83 -8.26 -18.17
CA GLY A 329 7.33 -7.28 -19.14
C GLY A 329 6.43 -6.18 -18.57
N VAL A 330 6.17 -6.19 -17.28
CA VAL A 330 5.41 -5.14 -16.57
C VAL A 330 6.35 -4.29 -15.76
N TYR A 331 6.39 -3.00 -16.04
CA TYR A 331 7.07 -2.03 -15.19
C TYR A 331 6.18 -1.64 -14.02
N GLY A 332 6.76 -1.54 -12.81
CA GLY A 332 6.07 -1.04 -11.63
C GLY A 332 7.05 -0.61 -10.54
N TYR A 333 6.54 0.13 -9.57
CA TYR A 333 7.26 0.53 -8.37
C TYR A 333 7.17 -0.58 -7.32
N TYR A 334 8.14 -0.63 -6.44
CA TYR A 334 8.20 -1.65 -5.39
C TYR A 334 8.33 -1.01 -4.01
N ILE A 335 7.51 -1.46 -3.06
CA ILE A 335 7.68 -1.12 -1.65
C ILE A 335 8.91 -1.85 -1.11
N ILE A 336 9.81 -1.12 -0.47
CA ILE A 336 11.05 -1.65 0.09
C ILE A 336 11.28 -1.17 1.52
N ASP A 337 12.12 -1.89 2.26
CA ASP A 337 12.43 -1.60 3.67
C ASP A 337 13.57 -0.55 3.83
N ALA A 338 13.97 0.11 2.75
CA ALA A 338 15.05 1.09 2.69
C ALA A 338 14.62 2.33 1.90
N PHE A 339 15.41 3.40 1.97
CA PHE A 339 15.19 4.56 1.11
C PHE A 339 15.23 4.16 -0.39
N PRO A 340 14.30 4.62 -1.23
CA PRO A 340 13.31 5.68 -1.01
C PRO A 340 11.92 5.17 -0.58
N TRP A 341 11.79 4.01 -0.01
CA TRP A 341 10.63 3.38 0.61
C TRP A 341 9.54 2.90 -0.37
N LEU A 342 9.11 3.75 -1.30
CA LEU A 342 8.04 3.42 -2.24
C LEU A 342 8.29 3.99 -3.64
N ILE A 343 8.45 5.28 -3.77
CA ILE A 343 8.64 5.99 -5.06
C ILE A 343 9.58 7.19 -4.86
N ASN A 344 10.43 7.50 -5.84
CA ASN A 344 11.32 8.66 -5.80
C ASN A 344 11.17 9.62 -7.00
N CYS A 345 10.60 9.16 -8.09
CA CYS A 345 10.19 9.95 -9.25
C CYS A 345 9.11 9.19 -10.02
N TYR A 346 8.46 9.82 -10.96
CA TYR A 346 7.56 9.17 -11.89
C TYR A 346 8.32 8.75 -13.15
N ALA A 347 8.23 7.48 -13.50
CA ALA A 347 8.79 6.93 -14.73
C ALA A 347 7.96 7.31 -15.97
N GLY A 348 6.68 7.61 -15.77
CA GLY A 348 5.73 8.10 -16.76
C GLY A 348 5.32 9.55 -16.52
N THR A 349 4.20 9.94 -17.12
CA THR A 349 3.63 11.29 -16.97
C THR A 349 2.52 11.27 -15.91
N PRO A 350 2.69 11.96 -14.77
CA PRO A 350 1.69 11.95 -13.72
C PRO A 350 0.40 12.69 -14.12
N ASN A 351 -0.75 12.14 -13.74
CA ASN A 351 -2.06 12.72 -13.99
C ASN A 351 -2.32 13.92 -13.07
N THR A 352 -2.85 15.00 -13.62
CA THR A 352 -3.09 16.27 -12.91
C THR A 352 -4.12 16.18 -11.79
N SER A 353 -4.92 15.12 -11.71
CA SER A 353 -5.86 14.88 -10.61
C SER A 353 -5.18 14.69 -9.26
N PHE A 354 -3.89 14.29 -9.26
CA PHE A 354 -3.07 14.17 -8.06
C PHE A 354 -2.51 15.50 -7.55
N ARG A 355 -2.77 16.59 -8.26
CA ARG A 355 -2.32 17.90 -7.84
C ARG A 355 -3.11 18.37 -6.62
N LYS A 356 -2.42 18.66 -5.53
CA LYS A 356 -3.04 19.21 -4.32
C LYS A 356 -3.68 20.56 -4.63
N ARG A 357 -4.86 20.80 -4.08
CA ARG A 357 -5.50 22.13 -4.21
C ARG A 357 -4.57 23.19 -3.60
N ALA A 358 -4.48 24.34 -4.27
CA ALA A 358 -3.64 25.43 -3.79
C ALA A 358 -3.98 25.76 -2.31
N ARG A 359 -2.95 25.85 -1.47
CA ARG A 359 -3.13 26.25 -0.07
C ARG A 359 -3.66 27.66 -0.04
N GLY A 360 -4.87 27.87 0.47
CA GLY A 360 -5.37 29.22 0.79
C GLY A 360 -6.48 29.77 -0.07
N THR A 361 -7.35 28.93 -0.65
CA THR A 361 -8.71 29.38 -1.06
C THR A 361 -9.71 28.67 -0.17
N PRO A 362 -10.44 29.44 0.69
CA PRO A 362 -11.56 28.90 1.46
C PRO A 362 -12.68 28.40 0.57
#